data_59e655bae78ae86c964a0ca86f851c66
#
_entry.id   59e655bae78ae86c964a0ca86f851c66
#
_cell.length_a   1.000
_cell.length_b   1.000
_cell.length_c   1.000
_cell.angle_alpha   90.00
_cell.angle_beta   90.00
_cell.angle_gamma   90.00
#
_symmetry.space_group_name_H-M   'P 1'
#
loop_
_entity.id
_entity.type
_entity.pdbx_description
1 polymer ?
#
loop_
_entity_poly.entity_id
_entity_poly.type
_entity_poly.pdbx_seq_one_letter_code
_entity_poly.pdbx_strand_id
1 'polypeptide(L)'
;YFLESQMRAGFKTIELWAGSPHFFLSNLEYDDCKKVSKMARERGLTIQVITPENCSVPYQFAAGDPDLYAKSFEYFKKGLDAGEELGCKVMAVHSGRGYLNEDREEGWKRGRDMLARLADYAGTKGITLAMESLRPDETNLATTVDDVKRMLTEINHPNFKAMIDTCPMGVAGETLQQWFDTLGAENIVHMHFIDGTPYGHLIWGDGNHNLKNWLETVNKNGYTGLLSQEITASDYYQKPFEADCRNFKMFEPYM
;
A
#
# COMPACT_ATOMS: atom_id res chain seq x y z
N TYR A 1 8.94 -18.49 -6.61
CA TYR A 1 7.79 -18.47 -7.54
C TYR A 1 7.40 -17.04 -7.92
N PHE A 2 7.03 -16.15 -6.96
CA PHE A 2 6.52 -14.81 -7.21
C PHE A 2 7.42 -13.99 -8.16
N LEU A 3 8.70 -13.79 -7.83
CA LEU A 3 9.63 -13.03 -8.67
C LEU A 3 9.75 -13.59 -10.10
N GLU A 4 9.70 -14.92 -10.24
CA GLU A 4 9.73 -15.59 -11.55
C GLU A 4 8.44 -15.34 -12.33
N SER A 5 7.29 -15.38 -11.64
CA SER A 5 5.97 -15.09 -12.22
C SER A 5 5.94 -13.65 -12.77
N GLN A 6 6.32 -12.67 -11.95
CA GLN A 6 6.30 -11.25 -12.33
C GLN A 6 7.23 -10.96 -13.54
N MET A 7 8.45 -11.47 -13.50
CA MET A 7 9.39 -11.33 -14.62
C MET A 7 8.81 -11.91 -15.92
N ARG A 8 8.26 -13.14 -15.86
CA ARG A 8 7.71 -13.83 -17.04
C ARG A 8 6.41 -13.18 -17.54
N ALA A 9 5.62 -12.58 -16.66
CA ALA A 9 4.44 -11.81 -17.05
C ALA A 9 4.78 -10.48 -17.74
N GLY A 10 6.02 -9.97 -17.57
CA GLY A 10 6.50 -8.75 -18.20
C GLY A 10 6.74 -7.57 -17.26
N PHE A 11 6.39 -7.68 -16.00
CA PHE A 11 6.61 -6.63 -15.01
C PHE A 11 8.10 -6.35 -14.79
N LYS A 12 8.42 -5.10 -14.45
CA LYS A 12 9.80 -4.64 -14.17
C LYS A 12 9.95 -4.10 -12.76
N THR A 13 8.86 -3.66 -12.18
CA THR A 13 8.80 -3.10 -10.83
C THR A 13 7.78 -3.88 -10.03
N ILE A 14 8.12 -4.15 -8.78
CA ILE A 14 7.22 -4.84 -7.85
C ILE A 14 7.10 -4.06 -6.55
N GLU A 15 5.97 -4.23 -5.92
CA GLU A 15 5.71 -3.98 -4.52
C GLU A 15 5.91 -5.28 -3.76
N LEU A 16 6.59 -5.22 -2.61
CA LEU A 16 6.83 -6.38 -1.77
C LEU A 16 5.95 -6.32 -0.53
N TRP A 17 4.93 -7.17 -0.49
CA TRP A 17 4.20 -7.40 0.75
C TRP A 17 5.08 -8.18 1.73
N ALA A 18 5.38 -7.54 2.86
CA ALA A 18 6.23 -8.09 3.90
C ALA A 18 5.41 -8.83 4.96
N GLY A 19 4.69 -9.85 4.52
CA GLY A 19 3.88 -10.75 5.31
C GLY A 19 4.25 -12.21 5.11
N SER A 20 3.96 -13.05 6.11
CA SER A 20 4.17 -14.49 6.04
C SER A 20 3.22 -15.11 5.00
N PRO A 21 3.67 -16.08 4.17
CA PRO A 21 4.99 -16.73 4.15
C PRO A 21 5.99 -16.09 3.16
N HIS A 22 5.73 -14.92 2.62
CA HIS A 22 6.51 -14.36 1.51
C HIS A 22 7.79 -13.68 1.97
N PHE A 23 7.67 -12.71 2.88
CA PHE A 23 8.80 -11.99 3.46
C PHE A 23 8.43 -11.53 4.87
N PHE A 24 9.08 -12.07 5.91
CA PHE A 24 8.63 -11.92 7.29
C PHE A 24 9.53 -10.97 8.09
N LEU A 25 9.05 -9.79 8.41
CA LEU A 25 9.80 -8.72 9.06
C LEU A 25 10.13 -8.97 10.53
N SER A 26 9.30 -9.70 11.27
CA SER A 26 9.53 -9.91 12.70
C SER A 26 10.70 -10.87 12.98
N ASN A 27 11.12 -11.64 12.00
CA ASN A 27 12.27 -12.54 12.07
C ASN A 27 13.21 -12.31 10.88
N LEU A 28 13.97 -11.22 10.89
CA LEU A 28 14.90 -10.85 9.82
C LEU A 28 16.03 -11.88 9.58
N GLU A 29 16.31 -12.76 10.53
CA GLU A 29 17.26 -13.87 10.33
C GLU A 29 16.71 -14.91 9.36
N TYR A 30 15.37 -15.03 9.28
CA TYR A 30 14.70 -15.96 8.39
C TYR A 30 14.66 -15.44 6.94
N ASP A 31 14.34 -14.15 6.76
CA ASP A 31 14.21 -13.54 5.45
C ASP A 31 15.26 -12.44 5.24
N ASP A 32 16.28 -12.78 4.47
CA ASP A 32 17.44 -11.95 4.18
C ASP A 32 17.13 -10.96 3.03
N CYS A 33 17.08 -9.67 3.34
CA CYS A 33 16.89 -8.59 2.36
C CYS A 33 17.90 -8.64 1.21
N LYS A 34 19.18 -8.94 1.49
CA LYS A 34 20.22 -9.04 0.46
C LYS A 34 19.94 -10.16 -0.52
N LYS A 35 19.46 -11.30 -0.01
CA LYS A 35 19.08 -12.46 -0.82
C LYS A 35 17.88 -12.11 -1.70
N VAL A 36 16.83 -11.51 -1.14
CA VAL A 36 15.62 -11.11 -1.88
C VAL A 36 15.96 -10.07 -2.94
N SER A 37 16.73 -9.04 -2.58
CA SER A 37 17.20 -8.01 -3.50
C SER A 37 18.03 -8.60 -4.66
N LYS A 38 18.94 -9.54 -4.36
CA LYS A 38 19.72 -10.26 -5.38
C LYS A 38 18.80 -11.04 -6.32
N MET A 39 17.87 -11.81 -5.77
CA MET A 39 16.92 -12.62 -6.55
C MET A 39 16.05 -11.75 -7.49
N ALA A 40 15.64 -10.57 -7.05
CA ALA A 40 14.89 -9.62 -7.87
C ALA A 40 15.77 -9.08 -9.02
N ARG A 41 16.97 -8.58 -8.70
CA ARG A 41 17.91 -8.04 -9.72
C ARG A 41 18.30 -9.07 -10.77
N GLU A 42 18.54 -10.32 -10.40
CA GLU A 42 18.85 -11.41 -11.34
C GLU A 42 17.73 -11.66 -12.35
N ARG A 43 16.51 -11.20 -12.04
CA ARG A 43 15.32 -11.27 -12.91
C ARG A 43 14.98 -9.96 -13.60
N GLY A 44 15.83 -8.94 -13.44
CA GLY A 44 15.57 -7.60 -13.97
C GLY A 44 14.40 -6.89 -13.31
N LEU A 45 14.09 -7.26 -12.05
CA LEU A 45 13.04 -6.63 -11.25
C LEU A 45 13.64 -5.63 -10.27
N THR A 46 12.92 -4.53 -10.05
CA THR A 46 13.18 -3.56 -8.97
C THR A 46 12.08 -3.62 -7.92
N ILE A 47 12.45 -3.55 -6.63
CA ILE A 47 11.52 -3.44 -5.52
C ILE A 47 11.46 -1.96 -5.14
N GLN A 48 10.35 -1.28 -5.38
CA GLN A 48 10.23 0.16 -5.10
C GLN A 48 9.32 0.48 -3.92
N VAL A 49 8.43 -0.44 -3.58
CA VAL A 49 7.47 -0.29 -2.49
C VAL A 49 7.56 -1.50 -1.58
N ILE A 50 7.51 -1.26 -0.28
CA ILE A 50 7.36 -2.29 0.74
C ILE A 50 6.06 -2.05 1.50
N THR A 51 5.28 -3.12 1.71
CA THR A 51 4.03 -3.09 2.46
C THR A 51 4.13 -4.07 3.62
N PRO A 52 4.51 -3.61 4.83
CA PRO A 52 4.48 -4.46 6.01
C PRO A 52 3.07 -4.98 6.27
N GLU A 53 2.95 -6.25 6.66
CA GLU A 53 1.68 -6.77 7.15
C GLU A 53 1.21 -5.94 8.35
N ASN A 54 0.02 -5.39 8.28
CA ASN A 54 -0.49 -4.44 9.27
C ASN A 54 -2.02 -4.49 9.46
N CYS A 55 -2.72 -5.37 8.75
CA CYS A 55 -4.18 -5.48 8.84
C CYS A 55 -4.65 -6.52 9.84
N SER A 56 -3.95 -7.67 9.96
CA SER A 56 -4.47 -8.85 10.66
C SER A 56 -3.59 -9.40 11.78
N VAL A 57 -2.48 -8.76 12.09
CA VAL A 57 -1.54 -9.19 13.14
C VAL A 57 -1.53 -8.26 14.34
N PRO A 58 -0.89 -8.64 15.46
CA PRO A 58 -0.97 -7.84 16.69
C PRO A 58 -0.41 -6.42 16.54
N TYR A 59 0.55 -6.21 15.65
CA TYR A 59 1.16 -4.88 15.45
C TYR A 59 0.22 -3.96 14.68
N GLN A 60 -0.05 -2.79 15.24
CA GLN A 60 -0.93 -1.82 14.63
C GLN A 60 -0.59 -0.38 15.04
N PHE A 61 -0.93 0.57 14.18
CA PHE A 61 -0.59 1.98 14.40
C PHE A 61 -1.37 2.64 15.54
N ALA A 62 -2.60 2.23 15.82
CA ALA A 62 -3.48 2.82 16.82
C ALA A 62 -3.60 2.00 18.12
N ALA A 63 -2.61 1.14 18.42
CA ALA A 63 -2.62 0.32 19.63
C ALA A 63 -2.80 1.17 20.91
N GLY A 64 -3.74 0.78 21.77
CA GLY A 64 -4.03 1.46 23.04
C GLY A 64 -3.19 0.95 24.20
N ASP A 65 -2.71 -0.30 24.13
CA ASP A 65 -1.78 -0.85 25.11
C ASP A 65 -0.37 -0.29 24.86
N PRO A 66 0.30 0.31 25.89
CA PRO A 66 1.61 0.94 25.71
C PRO A 66 2.71 -0.02 25.25
N ASP A 67 2.71 -1.27 25.73
CA ASP A 67 3.70 -2.26 25.32
C ASP A 67 3.49 -2.69 23.87
N LEU A 68 2.23 -2.90 23.48
CA LEU A 68 1.89 -3.21 22.09
C LEU A 68 2.20 -2.01 21.17
N TYR A 69 1.94 -0.78 21.61
CA TYR A 69 2.28 0.42 20.87
C TYR A 69 3.79 0.51 20.61
N ALA A 70 4.61 0.29 21.63
CA ALA A 70 6.07 0.30 21.52
C ALA A 70 6.57 -0.82 20.58
N LYS A 71 6.03 -2.03 20.70
CA LYS A 71 6.36 -3.18 19.82
C LYS A 71 5.93 -2.92 18.37
N SER A 72 4.78 -2.26 18.17
CA SER A 72 4.29 -1.90 16.84
C SER A 72 5.24 -0.88 16.19
N PHE A 73 5.69 0.13 16.92
CA PHE A 73 6.67 1.08 16.41
C PHE A 73 7.96 0.39 15.94
N GLU A 74 8.52 -0.50 16.75
CA GLU A 74 9.74 -1.25 16.38
C GLU A 74 9.51 -2.18 15.18
N TYR A 75 8.33 -2.77 15.06
CA TYR A 75 7.97 -3.60 13.90
C TYR A 75 7.94 -2.79 12.60
N PHE A 76 7.23 -1.66 12.57
CA PHE A 76 7.17 -0.81 11.38
C PHE A 76 8.50 -0.12 11.07
N LYS A 77 9.29 0.20 12.09
CA LYS A 77 10.65 0.68 11.92
C LYS A 77 11.55 -0.36 11.23
N LYS A 78 11.43 -1.65 11.57
CA LYS A 78 12.09 -2.73 10.83
C LYS A 78 11.64 -2.79 9.37
N GLY A 79 10.36 -2.49 9.09
CA GLY A 79 9.86 -2.35 7.73
C GLY A 79 10.60 -1.27 6.94
N LEU A 80 10.87 -0.13 7.56
CA LEU A 80 11.66 0.96 6.97
C LEU A 80 13.13 0.58 6.77
N ASP A 81 13.75 -0.11 7.73
CA ASP A 81 15.12 -0.61 7.61
C ASP A 81 15.23 -1.64 6.46
N ALA A 82 14.28 -2.57 6.36
CA ALA A 82 14.20 -3.51 5.25
C ALA A 82 13.96 -2.80 3.90
N GLY A 83 13.08 -1.81 3.88
CA GLY A 83 12.80 -1.00 2.69
C GLY A 83 14.05 -0.27 2.18
N GLU A 84 14.84 0.34 3.07
CA GLU A 84 16.13 0.96 2.72
C GLU A 84 17.08 -0.07 2.10
N GLU A 85 17.23 -1.24 2.72
CA GLU A 85 18.13 -2.29 2.23
C GLU A 85 17.68 -2.89 0.89
N LEU A 86 16.37 -2.96 0.65
CA LEU A 86 15.78 -3.39 -0.62
C LEU A 86 15.83 -2.30 -1.70
N GLY A 87 16.06 -1.04 -1.33
CA GLY A 87 16.09 0.11 -2.24
C GLY A 87 14.73 0.75 -2.48
N CYS A 88 13.75 0.46 -1.64
CA CYS A 88 12.40 1.02 -1.72
C CYS A 88 12.39 2.53 -1.52
N LYS A 89 11.43 3.20 -2.14
CA LYS A 89 11.19 4.65 -1.99
C LYS A 89 9.90 4.95 -1.22
N VAL A 90 9.03 3.97 -1.14
CA VAL A 90 7.71 4.09 -0.51
C VAL A 90 7.50 2.90 0.43
N MET A 91 6.88 3.18 1.58
CA MET A 91 6.31 2.17 2.46
C MET A 91 4.81 2.45 2.63
N ALA A 92 3.98 1.48 2.26
CA ALA A 92 2.54 1.58 2.45
C ALA A 92 2.19 1.43 3.94
N VAL A 93 1.28 2.28 4.41
CA VAL A 93 0.77 2.33 5.78
C VAL A 93 -0.72 2.70 5.77
N HIS A 94 -1.39 2.49 6.90
CA HIS A 94 -2.77 2.95 7.10
C HIS A 94 -2.94 3.55 8.50
N SER A 95 -4.16 4.01 8.84
CA SER A 95 -4.45 4.71 10.11
C SER A 95 -4.36 3.83 11.38
N GLY A 96 -4.27 2.52 11.21
CA GLY A 96 -4.52 1.58 12.30
C GLY A 96 -6.02 1.37 12.54
N ARG A 97 -6.36 0.64 13.60
CA ARG A 97 -7.73 0.38 14.02
C ARG A 97 -7.91 0.77 15.49
N GLY A 98 -8.86 1.67 15.77
CA GLY A 98 -9.26 2.02 17.13
C GLY A 98 -10.09 0.91 17.78
N TYR A 99 -10.10 0.86 19.09
CA TYR A 99 -10.97 -0.06 19.82
C TYR A 99 -12.43 0.39 19.71
N LEU A 100 -13.33 -0.56 19.46
CA LEU A 100 -14.76 -0.25 19.26
C LEU A 100 -15.47 0.18 20.56
N ASN A 101 -14.84 -0.02 21.70
CA ASN A 101 -15.35 0.37 23.03
C ASN A 101 -14.70 1.65 23.59
N GLU A 102 -14.03 2.41 22.74
CA GLU A 102 -13.46 3.73 23.07
C GLU A 102 -13.94 4.81 22.09
N ASP A 103 -13.68 6.08 22.43
CA ASP A 103 -13.89 7.16 21.47
C ASP A 103 -12.95 7.00 20.27
N ARG A 104 -13.50 7.11 19.06
CA ARG A 104 -12.76 7.04 17.79
C ARG A 104 -11.56 8.00 17.77
N GLU A 105 -11.70 9.18 18.37
CA GLU A 105 -10.64 10.19 18.42
C GLU A 105 -9.42 9.75 19.26
N GLU A 106 -9.59 8.88 20.24
CA GLU A 106 -8.44 8.34 21.00
C GLU A 106 -7.61 7.39 20.13
N GLY A 107 -8.28 6.51 19.36
CA GLY A 107 -7.61 5.67 18.36
C GLY A 107 -6.94 6.52 17.26
N TRP A 108 -7.63 7.57 16.79
CA TRP A 108 -7.12 8.50 15.79
C TRP A 108 -5.82 9.19 16.25
N LYS A 109 -5.81 9.74 17.45
CA LYS A 109 -4.62 10.40 18.02
C LYS A 109 -3.43 9.45 18.10
N ARG A 110 -3.64 8.22 18.58
CA ARG A 110 -2.57 7.22 18.66
C ARG A 110 -2.01 6.85 17.28
N GLY A 111 -2.89 6.60 16.30
CA GLY A 111 -2.48 6.33 14.92
C GLY A 111 -1.70 7.50 14.31
N ARG A 112 -2.21 8.72 14.44
CA ARG A 112 -1.54 9.94 14.01
C ARG A 112 -0.14 10.09 14.63
N ASP A 113 -0.03 9.94 15.94
CA ASP A 113 1.23 10.13 16.66
C ASP A 113 2.25 9.03 16.29
N MET A 114 1.80 7.79 16.09
CA MET A 114 2.62 6.70 15.58
C MET A 114 3.15 6.99 14.18
N LEU A 115 2.24 7.39 13.27
CA LEU A 115 2.59 7.68 11.88
C LEU A 115 3.51 8.90 11.75
N ALA A 116 3.32 9.93 12.58
CA ALA A 116 4.22 11.08 12.62
C ALA A 116 5.66 10.66 13.01
N ARG A 117 5.81 9.87 14.06
CA ARG A 117 7.12 9.33 14.49
C ARG A 117 7.76 8.43 13.42
N LEU A 118 6.95 7.61 12.74
CA LEU A 118 7.45 6.78 11.65
C LEU A 118 7.84 7.61 10.43
N ALA A 119 7.13 8.71 10.14
CA ALA A 119 7.49 9.64 9.06
C ALA A 119 8.84 10.33 9.31
N ASP A 120 9.11 10.76 10.57
CA ASP A 120 10.43 11.25 10.98
C ASP A 120 11.52 10.21 10.68
N TYR A 121 11.31 8.97 11.08
CA TYR A 121 12.28 7.89 10.85
C TYR A 121 12.42 7.55 9.35
N ALA A 122 11.30 7.48 8.61
CA ALA A 122 11.29 7.25 7.16
C ALA A 122 12.11 8.29 6.40
N GLY A 123 12.03 9.56 6.83
CA GLY A 123 12.86 10.64 6.27
C GLY A 123 14.36 10.36 6.38
N THR A 124 14.82 9.75 7.48
CA THR A 124 16.25 9.38 7.65
C THR A 124 16.69 8.25 6.70
N LYS A 125 15.72 7.48 6.17
CA LYS A 125 15.93 6.36 5.24
C LYS A 125 15.72 6.74 3.77
N GLY A 126 15.28 7.98 3.50
CA GLY A 126 14.90 8.42 2.17
C GLY A 126 13.67 7.70 1.62
N ILE A 127 12.78 7.29 2.52
CA ILE A 127 11.49 6.62 2.24
C ILE A 127 10.34 7.57 2.58
N THR A 128 9.29 7.53 1.79
CA THR A 128 8.03 8.22 2.05
C THR A 128 6.97 7.20 2.49
N LEU A 129 6.28 7.48 3.59
CA LEU A 129 5.10 6.72 3.98
C LEU A 129 3.93 7.10 3.07
N ALA A 130 3.26 6.12 2.51
CA ALA A 130 2.07 6.27 1.69
C ALA A 130 0.85 5.77 2.46
N MET A 131 0.01 6.69 2.93
CA MET A 131 -1.17 6.34 3.72
C MET A 131 -2.33 5.96 2.83
N GLU A 132 -2.85 4.77 3.08
CA GLU A 132 -4.04 4.18 2.47
C GLU A 132 -5.29 4.43 3.33
N SER A 133 -6.45 4.65 2.69
CA SER A 133 -7.73 4.41 3.33
C SER A 133 -8.04 2.91 3.30
N LEU A 134 -8.77 2.42 4.28
CA LEU A 134 -9.21 1.02 4.33
C LEU A 134 -10.74 0.93 4.36
N ARG A 135 -11.25 -0.28 4.11
CA ARG A 135 -12.68 -0.54 4.22
C ARG A 135 -13.16 -0.48 5.68
N PRO A 136 -14.45 -0.20 5.94
CA PRO A 136 -14.99 -0.12 7.31
C PRO A 136 -14.90 -1.42 8.12
N ASP A 137 -14.72 -2.57 7.47
CA ASP A 137 -14.48 -3.85 8.15
C ASP A 137 -13.01 -4.02 8.60
N GLU A 138 -12.09 -3.27 8.00
CA GLU A 138 -10.65 -3.29 8.33
C GLU A 138 -10.26 -2.21 9.33
N THR A 139 -10.90 -1.04 9.27
CA THR A 139 -10.65 0.06 10.21
C THR A 139 -11.91 0.86 10.53
N ASN A 140 -11.94 1.47 11.71
CA ASN A 140 -12.92 2.47 12.09
C ASN A 140 -12.34 3.89 12.08
N LEU A 141 -11.13 4.10 11.54
CA LEU A 141 -10.44 5.39 11.57
C LEU A 141 -10.47 6.10 10.21
N ALA A 142 -9.62 5.73 9.26
CA ALA A 142 -9.54 6.39 7.97
C ALA A 142 -10.13 5.51 6.85
N THR A 143 -11.36 5.82 6.44
CA THR A 143 -12.12 5.05 5.44
C THR A 143 -12.49 5.86 4.20
N THR A 144 -12.18 7.16 4.19
CA THR A 144 -12.52 8.08 3.10
C THR A 144 -11.36 8.98 2.74
N VAL A 145 -11.43 9.63 1.58
CA VAL A 145 -10.44 10.63 1.16
C VAL A 145 -10.36 11.80 2.15
N ASP A 146 -11.47 12.19 2.77
CA ASP A 146 -11.48 13.27 3.77
C ASP A 146 -10.75 12.86 5.04
N ASP A 147 -10.88 11.61 5.48
CA ASP A 147 -10.09 11.08 6.60
C ASP A 147 -8.59 11.08 6.27
N VAL A 148 -8.21 10.66 5.05
CA VAL A 148 -6.81 10.70 4.59
C VAL A 148 -6.31 12.15 4.58
N LYS A 149 -7.06 13.09 4.00
CA LYS A 149 -6.73 14.52 4.01
C LYS A 149 -6.53 15.06 5.42
N ARG A 150 -7.41 14.70 6.34
CA ARG A 150 -7.30 15.08 7.75
C ARG A 150 -5.98 14.59 8.35
N MET A 151 -5.64 13.32 8.14
CA MET A 151 -4.41 12.74 8.68
C MET A 151 -3.16 13.40 8.10
N LEU A 152 -3.13 13.64 6.77
CA LEU A 152 -2.04 14.36 6.12
C LEU A 152 -1.88 15.77 6.69
N THR A 153 -3.00 16.46 6.93
CA THR A 153 -3.01 17.83 7.45
C THR A 153 -2.51 17.88 8.90
N GLU A 154 -2.96 16.95 9.74
CA GLU A 154 -2.58 16.92 11.16
C GLU A 154 -1.12 16.49 11.36
N ILE A 155 -0.59 15.56 10.54
CA ILE A 155 0.81 15.12 10.59
C ILE A 155 1.73 16.16 9.93
N ASN A 156 1.34 16.70 8.77
CA ASN A 156 2.06 17.74 8.02
C ASN A 156 3.57 17.48 7.88
N HIS A 157 3.94 16.30 7.38
CA HIS A 157 5.34 15.88 7.26
C HIS A 157 5.71 15.61 5.78
N PRO A 158 6.91 16.02 5.28
CA PRO A 158 7.29 15.84 3.89
C PRO A 158 7.37 14.37 3.46
N ASN A 159 7.71 13.46 4.38
CA ASN A 159 7.78 12.01 4.14
C ASN A 159 6.48 11.27 4.55
N PHE A 160 5.36 11.98 4.65
CA PHE A 160 4.05 11.38 4.88
C PHE A 160 3.08 11.87 3.80
N LYS A 161 2.65 10.98 2.94
CA LYS A 161 1.84 11.24 1.75
C LYS A 161 0.70 10.24 1.69
N ALA A 162 -0.18 10.38 0.71
CA ALA A 162 -1.28 9.47 0.45
C ALA A 162 -0.92 8.42 -0.60
N MET A 163 -1.62 7.30 -0.55
CA MET A 163 -1.86 6.42 -1.69
C MET A 163 -3.36 6.22 -1.90
N ILE A 164 -3.72 5.83 -3.11
CA ILE A 164 -5.08 5.42 -3.44
C ILE A 164 -5.09 3.90 -3.57
N ASP A 165 -6.00 3.23 -2.85
CA ASP A 165 -6.45 1.92 -3.24
C ASP A 165 -7.86 2.04 -3.82
N THR A 166 -8.02 1.55 -5.04
CA THR A 166 -9.28 1.66 -5.77
C THR A 166 -10.38 0.76 -5.20
N CYS A 167 -10.03 -0.25 -4.38
CA CYS A 167 -11.01 -1.07 -3.68
C CYS A 167 -11.71 -0.31 -2.53
N PRO A 168 -11.02 0.15 -1.47
CA PRO A 168 -11.67 0.94 -0.41
C PRO A 168 -12.26 2.26 -0.94
N MET A 169 -11.64 2.90 -1.93
CA MET A 169 -12.24 4.05 -2.64
C MET A 169 -13.62 3.70 -3.20
N GLY A 170 -13.74 2.57 -3.89
CA GLY A 170 -15.02 2.09 -4.44
C GLY A 170 -16.05 1.74 -3.36
N VAL A 171 -15.61 1.15 -2.24
CA VAL A 171 -16.48 0.88 -1.07
C VAL A 171 -17.01 2.17 -0.46
N ALA A 172 -16.19 3.21 -0.37
CA ALA A 172 -16.59 4.54 0.10
C ALA A 172 -17.53 5.28 -0.89
N GLY A 173 -17.70 4.75 -2.11
CA GLY A 173 -18.49 5.42 -3.16
C GLY A 173 -17.77 6.63 -3.77
N GLU A 174 -16.47 6.70 -3.63
CA GLU A 174 -15.62 7.79 -4.11
C GLU A 174 -15.07 7.51 -5.51
N THR A 175 -14.50 8.51 -6.14
CA THR A 175 -13.92 8.43 -7.48
C THR A 175 -12.46 8.89 -7.49
N LEU A 176 -11.68 8.42 -8.47
CA LEU A 176 -10.30 8.89 -8.69
C LEU A 176 -10.22 10.42 -8.82
N GLN A 177 -11.15 11.04 -9.54
CA GLN A 177 -11.14 12.49 -9.71
C GLN A 177 -11.36 13.20 -8.36
N GLN A 178 -12.27 12.71 -7.52
CA GLN A 178 -12.49 13.26 -6.18
C GLN A 178 -11.22 13.17 -5.31
N TRP A 179 -10.46 12.08 -5.40
CA TRP A 179 -9.21 11.94 -4.69
C TRP A 179 -8.16 12.96 -5.15
N PHE A 180 -8.01 13.13 -6.47
CA PHE A 180 -7.10 14.14 -7.01
C PHE A 180 -7.54 15.56 -6.67
N ASP A 181 -8.82 15.88 -6.74
CA ASP A 181 -9.37 17.20 -6.38
C ASP A 181 -9.19 17.52 -4.90
N THR A 182 -9.25 16.49 -4.04
CA THR A 182 -9.17 16.66 -2.58
C THR A 182 -7.74 16.77 -2.07
N LEU A 183 -6.82 15.97 -2.62
CA LEU A 183 -5.45 15.84 -2.11
C LEU A 183 -4.41 16.57 -2.97
N GLY A 184 -4.66 16.71 -4.29
CA GLY A 184 -3.64 17.07 -5.26
C GLY A 184 -2.71 15.90 -5.61
N ALA A 185 -2.31 15.80 -6.88
CA ALA A 185 -1.47 14.71 -7.36
C ALA A 185 -0.10 14.67 -6.66
N GLU A 186 0.42 15.82 -6.23
CA GLU A 186 1.71 15.95 -5.52
C GLU A 186 1.70 15.33 -4.11
N ASN A 187 0.53 15.05 -3.57
CA ASN A 187 0.36 14.38 -2.29
C ASN A 187 0.02 12.89 -2.41
N ILE A 188 -0.11 12.37 -3.63
CA ILE A 188 -0.37 10.95 -3.90
C ILE A 188 0.90 10.34 -4.50
N VAL A 189 1.55 9.43 -3.75
CA VAL A 189 2.85 8.87 -4.13
C VAL A 189 2.80 7.42 -4.59
N HIS A 190 1.66 6.76 -4.38
CA HIS A 190 1.45 5.37 -4.76
C HIS A 190 -0.02 5.08 -5.06
N MET A 191 -0.27 3.98 -5.74
CA MET A 191 -1.64 3.56 -6.04
C MET A 191 -1.72 2.03 -6.18
N HIS A 192 -2.68 1.41 -5.48
CA HIS A 192 -3.23 0.11 -5.83
C HIS A 192 -4.33 0.34 -6.86
N PHE A 193 -4.04 -0.04 -8.09
CA PHE A 193 -4.86 0.27 -9.25
C PHE A 193 -5.43 -1.02 -9.84
N ILE A 194 -6.58 -1.42 -9.32
CA ILE A 194 -7.22 -2.72 -9.54
C ILE A 194 -8.65 -2.57 -10.04
N ASP A 195 -9.18 -3.61 -10.67
CA ASP A 195 -10.57 -3.66 -11.11
C ASP A 195 -11.50 -4.18 -9.99
N GLY A 196 -12.80 -3.98 -10.14
CA GLY A 196 -13.82 -4.38 -9.17
C GLY A 196 -15.25 -4.35 -9.72
N THR A 197 -16.21 -4.83 -8.88
CA THR A 197 -17.65 -4.88 -9.23
C THR A 197 -18.57 -4.46 -8.07
N PRO A 198 -18.69 -3.20 -7.68
CA PRO A 198 -17.93 -2.00 -8.05
C PRO A 198 -16.57 -1.89 -7.33
N TYR A 199 -16.25 -2.80 -6.43
CA TYR A 199 -14.97 -2.89 -5.69
C TYR A 199 -14.51 -4.36 -5.65
N GLY A 200 -13.26 -4.56 -5.26
CA GLY A 200 -12.61 -5.87 -5.19
C GLY A 200 -11.16 -5.77 -5.64
N HIS A 201 -10.42 -6.86 -5.51
CA HIS A 201 -9.03 -6.98 -5.92
C HIS A 201 -8.92 -7.86 -7.16
N LEU A 202 -9.60 -7.43 -8.24
CA LEU A 202 -9.68 -8.16 -9.50
C LEU A 202 -8.62 -7.68 -10.49
N ILE A 203 -8.19 -8.59 -11.36
CA ILE A 203 -7.42 -8.18 -12.54
C ILE A 203 -8.29 -7.32 -13.46
N TRP A 204 -7.68 -6.41 -14.18
CA TRP A 204 -8.36 -5.59 -15.16
C TRP A 204 -9.03 -6.45 -16.23
N GLY A 205 -10.33 -6.20 -16.45
CA GLY A 205 -11.19 -6.93 -17.37
C GLY A 205 -12.06 -8.01 -16.73
N ASP A 206 -11.87 -8.34 -15.45
CA ASP A 206 -12.76 -9.24 -14.70
C ASP A 206 -13.78 -8.46 -13.85
N GLY A 207 -13.58 -7.15 -13.66
CA GLY A 207 -14.53 -6.23 -13.06
C GLY A 207 -15.35 -5.46 -14.10
N ASN A 208 -15.88 -4.32 -13.68
CA ASN A 208 -16.73 -3.48 -14.54
C ASN A 208 -16.20 -2.04 -14.72
N HIS A 209 -14.99 -1.75 -14.26
CA HIS A 209 -14.37 -0.45 -14.45
C HIS A 209 -13.81 -0.31 -15.87
N ASN A 210 -13.81 0.91 -16.39
CA ASN A 210 -13.23 1.21 -17.71
C ASN A 210 -11.77 1.65 -17.55
N LEU A 211 -10.83 0.74 -17.83
CA LEU A 211 -9.39 0.99 -17.71
C LEU A 211 -8.94 2.25 -18.44
N LYS A 212 -9.41 2.46 -19.67
CA LYS A 212 -9.04 3.62 -20.47
C LYS A 212 -9.44 4.93 -19.78
N ASN A 213 -10.68 5.03 -19.32
CA ASN A 213 -11.18 6.24 -18.65
C ASN A 213 -10.42 6.52 -17.36
N TRP A 214 -10.05 5.48 -16.62
CA TRP A 214 -9.31 5.61 -15.38
C TRP A 214 -7.87 6.06 -15.64
N LEU A 215 -7.18 5.49 -16.65
CA LEU A 215 -5.85 5.94 -17.07
C LEU A 215 -5.87 7.39 -17.60
N GLU A 216 -6.92 7.79 -18.34
CA GLU A 216 -7.11 9.17 -18.77
C GLU A 216 -7.26 10.12 -17.56
N THR A 217 -7.98 9.69 -16.51
CA THR A 217 -8.11 10.48 -15.27
C THR A 217 -6.77 10.62 -14.56
N VAL A 218 -6.03 9.53 -14.42
CA VAL A 218 -4.68 9.53 -13.82
C VAL A 218 -3.75 10.48 -14.58
N ASN A 219 -3.69 10.37 -15.90
CA ASN A 219 -2.85 11.19 -16.77
C ASN A 219 -3.24 12.69 -16.73
N LYS A 220 -4.54 12.98 -16.82
CA LYS A 220 -5.08 14.35 -16.77
C LYS A 220 -4.68 15.07 -15.48
N ASN A 221 -4.61 14.37 -14.37
CA ASN A 221 -4.22 14.92 -13.07
C ASN A 221 -2.70 14.95 -12.85
N GLY A 222 -1.90 14.47 -13.82
CA GLY A 222 -0.44 14.55 -13.77
C GLY A 222 0.22 13.57 -12.80
N TYR A 223 -0.46 12.50 -12.41
CA TYR A 223 0.14 11.47 -11.58
C TYR A 223 1.15 10.65 -12.42
N THR A 224 2.36 10.49 -11.89
CA THR A 224 3.48 9.79 -12.54
C THR A 224 4.06 8.66 -11.69
N GLY A 225 3.40 8.31 -10.60
CA GLY A 225 3.80 7.22 -9.71
C GLY A 225 3.46 5.83 -10.27
N LEU A 226 3.68 4.82 -9.45
CA LEU A 226 3.40 3.43 -9.80
C LEU A 226 1.90 3.14 -9.71
N LEU A 227 1.43 2.27 -10.60
CA LEU A 227 0.11 1.66 -10.57
C LEU A 227 0.28 0.18 -10.18
N SER A 228 0.33 -0.08 -8.88
CA SER A 228 0.53 -1.42 -8.35
C SER A 228 -0.74 -2.27 -8.51
N GLN A 229 -0.55 -3.54 -8.83
CA GLN A 229 -1.64 -4.48 -9.07
C GLN A 229 -1.79 -5.42 -7.87
N GLU A 230 -2.52 -4.99 -6.86
CA GLU A 230 -2.79 -5.78 -5.66
C GLU A 230 -3.90 -6.81 -5.91
N ILE A 231 -3.56 -7.94 -6.51
CA ILE A 231 -4.50 -8.98 -6.92
C ILE A 231 -4.65 -10.01 -5.79
N THR A 232 -5.67 -9.88 -4.97
CA THR A 232 -5.90 -10.75 -3.78
C THR A 232 -7.17 -11.58 -3.86
N ALA A 233 -7.96 -11.47 -4.92
CA ALA A 233 -9.17 -12.29 -5.07
C ALA A 233 -8.85 -13.78 -5.15
N SER A 234 -9.60 -14.60 -4.41
CA SER A 234 -9.37 -16.05 -4.28
C SER A 234 -9.50 -16.81 -5.62
N ASP A 235 -10.19 -16.24 -6.58
CA ASP A 235 -10.37 -16.80 -7.92
C ASP A 235 -9.04 -17.05 -8.66
N TYR A 236 -7.98 -16.34 -8.27
CA TYR A 236 -6.66 -16.43 -8.90
C TYR A 236 -5.67 -17.32 -8.15
N TYR A 237 -5.99 -17.81 -6.94
CA TYR A 237 -5.04 -18.55 -6.10
C TYR A 237 -4.48 -19.83 -6.73
N GLN A 238 -5.27 -20.49 -7.57
CA GLN A 238 -4.80 -21.71 -8.23
C GLN A 238 -3.91 -21.43 -9.44
N LYS A 239 -4.05 -20.26 -10.08
CA LYS A 239 -3.38 -19.90 -11.30
C LYS A 239 -2.91 -18.43 -11.33
N PRO A 240 -2.15 -17.99 -10.33
CA PRO A 240 -1.78 -16.58 -10.20
C PRO A 240 -0.95 -16.08 -11.40
N PHE A 241 -0.08 -16.89 -11.98
CA PHE A 241 0.67 -16.51 -13.16
C PHE A 241 -0.21 -16.23 -14.38
N GLU A 242 -1.29 -17.01 -14.59
CA GLU A 242 -2.23 -16.74 -15.69
C GLU A 242 -2.97 -15.41 -15.46
N ALA A 243 -3.32 -15.11 -14.20
CA ALA A 243 -3.92 -13.82 -13.82
C ALA A 243 -2.94 -12.66 -14.08
N ASP A 244 -1.69 -12.77 -13.63
CA ASP A 244 -0.64 -11.78 -13.89
C ASP A 244 -0.48 -11.48 -15.37
N CYS A 245 -0.40 -12.53 -16.22
CA CYS A 245 -0.27 -12.38 -17.66
C CYS A 245 -1.50 -11.71 -18.31
N ARG A 246 -2.72 -12.08 -17.87
CA ARG A 246 -3.95 -11.47 -18.38
C ARG A 246 -4.01 -10.00 -17.99
N ASN A 247 -3.68 -9.70 -16.75
CA ASN A 247 -3.68 -8.34 -16.24
C ASN A 247 -2.65 -7.47 -16.97
N PHE A 248 -1.41 -7.94 -17.15
CA PHE A 248 -0.38 -7.22 -17.88
C PHE A 248 -0.81 -6.87 -19.31
N LYS A 249 -1.44 -7.79 -20.03
CA LYS A 249 -1.95 -7.57 -21.38
C LYS A 249 -2.96 -6.43 -21.49
N MET A 250 -3.72 -6.16 -20.43
CA MET A 250 -4.67 -5.05 -20.43
C MET A 250 -3.98 -3.69 -20.54
N PHE A 251 -2.74 -3.59 -20.08
CA PHE A 251 -1.96 -2.35 -20.10
C PHE A 251 -1.10 -2.20 -21.38
N GLU A 252 -0.80 -3.27 -22.13
CA GLU A 252 0.04 -3.21 -23.33
C GLU A 252 -0.34 -2.09 -24.32
N PRO A 253 -1.64 -1.78 -24.57
CA PRO A 253 -2.00 -0.70 -25.48
C PRO A 253 -1.66 0.71 -24.97
N TYR A 254 -1.27 0.85 -23.70
CA TYR A 254 -1.02 2.13 -23.02
C TYR A 254 0.44 2.33 -22.59
N MET A 255 1.34 1.37 -22.91
CA MET A 255 2.77 1.39 -22.57
C MET A 255 3.64 2.10 -23.63
#